data_79a74122223f0225d6e80e9245a5c7c6
#
_entry.id   79a74122223f0225d6e80e9245a5c7c6
#
_cell.length_a   1.000
_cell.length_b   1.000
_cell.length_c   1.000
_cell.angle_alpha   90.00
_cell.angle_beta   90.00
_cell.angle_gamma   90.00
#
_symmetry.space_group_name_H-M   'P 1'
#
loop_
_entity.id
_entity.type
_entity.pdbx_description
1 polymer ?
#
loop_
_entity_poly.entity_id
_entity_poly.type
_entity_poly.pdbx_seq_one_letter_code
_entity_poly.pdbx_strand_id
1 'polypeptide(L)'
;SLKGFYDGLPFNRAEDFYILQSGDPKGPDIGYVDPKTKQERHVPLEIRVPDEPETLYNQTFEDVGLFKATPVLPFATLGTLGWAHSDQALDDGSSQFFLFLYEAELTPAGLNLVDGRNAAFGYVVDGFDVLEELGVNDEIKRIKVVEGADRLQQHA
;
A
#
# COMPACT_ATOMS: atom_id res chain seq x y z
N SER A 1 -2.70 11.91 5.22
CA SER A 1 -2.58 13.07 4.32
C SER A 1 -3.34 14.32 4.80
N LEU A 2 -4.33 14.22 5.68
CA LEU A 2 -5.08 15.40 6.21
C LEU A 2 -4.19 16.53 6.74
N LYS A 3 -2.97 16.21 7.17
CA LYS A 3 -1.97 17.16 7.68
C LYS A 3 -0.84 17.47 6.70
N GLY A 4 -0.98 17.10 5.41
CA GLY A 4 0.05 17.32 4.39
C GLY A 4 1.32 16.49 4.56
N PHE A 5 1.26 15.35 5.25
CA PHE A 5 2.44 14.49 5.49
C PHE A 5 3.14 14.06 4.20
N TYR A 6 2.38 13.77 3.16
CA TYR A 6 2.90 13.30 1.87
C TYR A 6 3.31 14.41 0.89
N ASP A 7 3.03 15.67 1.24
CA ASP A 7 3.32 16.80 0.35
C ASP A 7 4.84 16.98 0.21
N GLY A 8 5.34 16.99 -1.02
CA GLY A 8 6.77 17.08 -1.33
C GLY A 8 7.56 15.79 -1.18
N LEU A 9 6.92 14.65 -0.90
CA LEU A 9 7.64 13.38 -0.83
C LEU A 9 7.93 12.81 -2.22
N PRO A 10 9.17 12.36 -2.47
CA PRO A 10 9.52 11.74 -3.73
C PRO A 10 9.00 10.30 -3.81
N PHE A 11 8.89 9.81 -5.05
CA PHE A 11 8.84 8.37 -5.28
C PHE A 11 10.24 7.80 -5.09
N ASN A 12 10.38 6.91 -4.12
CA ASN A 12 11.66 6.31 -3.74
C ASN A 12 11.96 4.99 -4.44
N ARG A 13 10.96 4.39 -5.07
CA ARG A 13 11.09 3.17 -5.88
C ARG A 13 10.15 3.22 -7.07
N ALA A 14 10.67 2.93 -8.25
CA ALA A 14 9.91 2.77 -9.47
C ALA A 14 10.48 1.58 -10.23
N GLU A 15 9.66 0.56 -10.45
CA GLU A 15 10.00 -0.62 -11.24
C GLU A 15 8.96 -0.75 -12.35
N ASP A 16 9.41 -0.62 -13.58
CA ASP A 16 8.56 -0.66 -14.77
C ASP A 16 7.67 -1.91 -14.75
N PHE A 17 6.41 -1.72 -15.07
CA PHE A 17 5.39 -2.79 -15.10
C PHE A 17 5.19 -3.52 -13.77
N TYR A 18 5.68 -2.99 -12.66
CA TYR A 18 5.54 -3.62 -11.35
C TYR A 18 4.98 -2.68 -10.30
N ILE A 19 5.79 -1.76 -9.75
CA ILE A 19 5.35 -0.85 -8.69
C ILE A 19 5.96 0.54 -8.82
N LEU A 20 5.22 1.51 -8.29
CA LEU A 20 5.67 2.87 -8.02
C LEU A 20 5.41 3.16 -6.54
N GLN A 21 6.45 3.40 -5.75
CA GLN A 21 6.38 3.52 -4.29
C GLN A 21 6.82 4.88 -3.79
N SER A 22 6.09 5.39 -2.80
CA SER A 22 6.38 6.63 -2.09
C SER A 22 5.99 6.55 -0.62
N GLY A 23 6.22 7.62 0.14
CA GLY A 23 5.82 7.73 1.54
C GLY A 23 6.96 7.58 2.53
N ASP A 24 8.22 7.59 2.08
CA ASP A 24 9.40 7.64 2.93
C ASP A 24 9.86 9.10 3.12
N PRO A 25 9.64 9.71 4.30
CA PRO A 25 9.94 11.13 4.49
C PRO A 25 11.41 11.43 4.72
N LYS A 26 12.21 10.46 5.10
CA LYS A 26 13.61 10.70 5.56
C LYS A 26 14.62 9.70 5.02
N GLY A 27 14.17 8.59 4.36
CA GLY A 27 15.04 7.50 3.95
C GLY A 27 16.09 7.05 4.98
N PRO A 28 16.60 5.82 4.83
CA PRO A 28 15.84 4.70 4.30
C PRO A 28 14.86 4.16 5.35
N ASP A 29 13.65 3.90 4.92
CA ASP A 29 12.64 3.10 5.65
C ASP A 29 12.16 3.64 7.00
N ILE A 30 12.24 4.95 7.22
CA ILE A 30 11.61 5.59 8.38
C ILE A 30 10.26 6.14 7.95
N GLY A 31 9.18 5.59 8.51
CA GLY A 31 7.83 6.01 8.21
C GLY A 31 7.33 7.21 9.02
N TYR A 32 6.06 7.21 9.34
CA TYR A 32 5.44 8.29 10.10
C TYR A 32 5.85 8.22 11.58
N VAL A 33 6.54 9.24 12.04
CA VAL A 33 6.88 9.42 13.46
C VAL A 33 5.83 10.32 14.10
N ASP A 34 5.15 9.82 15.14
CA ASP A 34 4.17 10.60 15.89
C ASP A 34 4.87 11.76 16.61
N PRO A 35 4.45 13.01 16.37
CA PRO A 35 5.10 14.18 16.96
C PRO A 35 4.95 14.26 18.47
N LYS A 36 3.99 13.58 19.08
CA LYS A 36 3.76 13.55 20.53
C LYS A 36 4.61 12.48 21.22
N THR A 37 4.54 11.24 20.71
CA THR A 37 5.23 10.09 21.33
C THR A 37 6.68 9.96 20.88
N LYS A 38 7.06 10.59 19.74
CA LYS A 38 8.36 10.46 19.09
C LYS A 38 8.66 9.03 18.62
N GLN A 39 7.64 8.19 18.57
CA GLN A 39 7.75 6.81 18.09
C GLN A 39 7.20 6.70 16.67
N GLU A 40 7.80 5.84 15.89
CA GLU A 40 7.27 5.48 14.59
C GLU A 40 5.95 4.71 14.77
N ARG A 41 4.95 5.07 13.98
CA ARG A 41 3.66 4.40 13.98
C ARG A 41 3.70 3.23 13.01
N HIS A 42 3.41 2.05 13.51
CA HIS A 42 3.28 0.85 12.73
C HIS A 42 1.82 0.41 12.58
N VAL A 43 1.52 -0.25 11.48
CA VAL A 43 0.24 -0.90 11.21
C VAL A 43 0.50 -2.34 10.76
N PRO A 44 -0.28 -3.30 11.27
CA PRO A 44 -0.13 -4.69 10.91
C PRO A 44 -0.54 -4.94 9.46
N LEU A 45 0.00 -5.99 8.85
CA LEU A 45 -0.55 -6.55 7.63
C LEU A 45 -1.97 -7.06 7.93
N GLU A 46 -2.92 -6.67 7.09
CA GLU A 46 -4.32 -7.07 7.17
C GLU A 46 -4.81 -7.57 5.82
N ILE A 47 -5.17 -8.85 5.73
CA ILE A 47 -5.68 -9.44 4.50
C ILE A 47 -6.95 -10.24 4.79
N ARG A 48 -8.00 -10.00 4.01
CA ARG A 48 -9.25 -10.74 4.08
C ARG A 48 -9.29 -11.86 3.05
N VAL A 49 -9.59 -13.07 3.51
CA VAL A 49 -9.85 -14.23 2.66
C VAL A 49 -11.36 -14.35 2.44
N PRO A 50 -11.82 -14.58 1.19
CA PRO A 50 -13.23 -14.83 0.92
C PRO A 50 -13.73 -16.06 1.71
N ASP A 51 -14.96 -15.98 2.18
CA ASP A 51 -15.66 -17.08 2.89
C ASP A 51 -15.04 -17.50 4.24
N GLU A 52 -13.96 -16.87 4.66
CA GLU A 52 -13.40 -17.09 6.00
C GLU A 52 -14.00 -16.12 7.02
N PRO A 53 -14.28 -16.57 8.26
CA PRO A 53 -14.92 -15.75 9.27
C PRO A 53 -14.03 -14.62 9.78
N GLU A 54 -12.73 -14.82 9.75
CA GLU A 54 -11.76 -13.89 10.35
C GLU A 54 -10.83 -13.28 9.31
N THR A 55 -10.38 -12.07 9.59
CA THR A 55 -9.32 -11.39 8.83
C THR A 55 -7.95 -11.88 9.30
N LEU A 56 -7.04 -12.13 8.39
CA LEU A 56 -5.65 -12.48 8.73
C LEU A 56 -4.90 -11.20 9.11
N TYR A 57 -4.26 -11.23 10.27
CA TYR A 57 -3.36 -10.19 10.73
C TYR A 57 -1.93 -10.75 10.89
N ASN A 58 -0.94 -10.05 10.35
CA ASN A 58 0.48 -10.42 10.40
C ASN A 58 0.76 -11.85 9.93
N GLN A 59 -0.01 -12.32 8.98
CA GLN A 59 0.15 -13.61 8.33
C GLN A 59 -0.04 -13.45 6.83
N THR A 60 0.86 -14.00 6.05
CA THR A 60 0.70 -14.12 4.60
C THR A 60 -0.17 -15.31 4.25
N PHE A 61 -0.65 -15.37 3.01
CA PHE A 61 -1.35 -16.57 2.52
C PHE A 61 -0.45 -17.81 2.53
N GLU A 62 0.85 -17.63 2.32
CA GLU A 62 1.83 -18.74 2.42
C GLU A 62 1.92 -19.28 3.84
N ASP A 63 1.94 -18.41 4.86
CA ASP A 63 2.01 -18.80 6.28
C ASP A 63 0.84 -19.71 6.69
N VAL A 64 -0.32 -19.52 6.07
CA VAL A 64 -1.54 -20.30 6.36
C VAL A 64 -1.87 -21.34 5.29
N GLY A 65 -0.98 -21.57 4.34
CA GLY A 65 -1.13 -22.63 3.31
C GLY A 65 -2.09 -22.30 2.18
N LEU A 66 -2.43 -21.05 1.95
CA LEU A 66 -3.36 -20.58 0.91
C LEU A 66 -2.61 -20.17 -0.37
N PHE A 67 -1.86 -21.08 -0.96
CA PHE A 67 -0.94 -20.79 -2.08
C PHE A 67 -1.60 -20.32 -3.39
N LYS A 68 -2.91 -20.52 -3.56
CA LYS A 68 -3.66 -20.16 -4.78
C LYS A 68 -4.93 -19.36 -4.48
N ALA A 69 -5.09 -18.91 -3.26
CA ALA A 69 -6.26 -18.14 -2.90
C ALA A 69 -6.16 -16.70 -3.44
N THR A 70 -7.32 -16.13 -3.74
CA THR A 70 -7.44 -14.72 -4.10
C THR A 70 -7.95 -13.95 -2.90
N PRO A 71 -7.29 -12.85 -2.47
CA PRO A 71 -7.81 -12.02 -1.40
C PRO A 71 -9.10 -11.30 -1.83
N VAL A 72 -9.88 -10.83 -0.85
CA VAL A 72 -11.11 -10.04 -1.14
C VAL A 72 -10.79 -8.77 -1.94
N LEU A 73 -9.64 -8.16 -1.68
CA LEU A 73 -9.12 -7.03 -2.46
C LEU A 73 -7.82 -7.45 -3.15
N PRO A 74 -7.89 -7.99 -4.38
CA PRO A 74 -6.71 -8.44 -5.10
C PRO A 74 -5.99 -7.29 -5.81
N PHE A 75 -4.69 -7.47 -6.04
CA PHE A 75 -3.89 -6.62 -6.92
C PHE A 75 -4.09 -7.07 -8.39
N ALA A 76 -5.28 -6.86 -8.90
CA ALA A 76 -5.69 -7.34 -10.22
C ALA A 76 -5.99 -6.20 -11.21
N THR A 77 -5.75 -4.96 -10.81
CA THR A 77 -6.05 -3.77 -11.61
C THR A 77 -4.87 -2.80 -11.56
N LEU A 78 -4.51 -2.25 -12.72
CA LEU A 78 -3.55 -1.16 -12.81
C LEU A 78 -3.93 -0.02 -11.83
N GLY A 79 -2.98 0.45 -11.04
CA GLY A 79 -3.20 1.50 -10.06
C GLY A 79 -3.83 1.03 -8.74
N THR A 80 -3.83 -0.28 -8.45
CA THR A 80 -4.19 -0.75 -7.09
C THR A 80 -3.18 -0.22 -6.09
N LEU A 81 -3.67 0.41 -5.01
CA LEU A 81 -2.82 0.91 -3.93
C LEU A 81 -2.60 -0.16 -2.88
N GLY A 82 -1.34 -0.43 -2.61
CA GLY A 82 -0.89 -1.36 -1.59
C GLY A 82 -0.12 -0.70 -0.47
N TRP A 83 -0.25 -1.26 0.73
CA TRP A 83 0.52 -0.82 1.89
C TRP A 83 1.85 -1.55 1.94
N ALA A 84 2.95 -0.80 2.04
CA ALA A 84 4.29 -1.37 2.09
C ALA A 84 4.66 -1.77 3.52
N HIS A 85 5.33 -2.89 3.66
CA HIS A 85 6.01 -3.36 4.87
C HIS A 85 7.34 -3.98 4.47
N SER A 86 8.23 -4.22 5.44
CA SER A 86 9.51 -4.87 5.14
C SER A 86 9.35 -6.38 4.88
N ASP A 87 10.35 -6.99 4.26
CA ASP A 87 10.39 -8.44 4.08
C ASP A 87 10.63 -9.20 5.39
N GLN A 88 11.01 -8.49 6.44
CA GLN A 88 11.42 -9.08 7.73
C GLN A 88 10.32 -9.04 8.78
N ALA A 89 9.34 -8.13 8.63
CA ALA A 89 8.26 -7.95 9.59
C ALA A 89 6.96 -7.55 8.87
N LEU A 90 5.89 -8.26 9.19
CA LEU A 90 4.57 -8.02 8.60
C LEU A 90 3.77 -6.93 9.35
N ASP A 91 4.29 -6.44 10.46
CA ASP A 91 3.67 -5.46 11.34
C ASP A 91 4.41 -4.11 11.39
N ASP A 92 5.38 -3.90 10.49
CA ASP A 92 6.19 -2.68 10.43
C ASP A 92 5.74 -1.68 9.33
N GLY A 93 4.64 -1.93 8.68
CA GLY A 93 4.03 -0.99 7.75
C GLY A 93 3.77 0.36 8.45
N SER A 94 4.20 1.48 7.86
CA SER A 94 4.07 2.79 8.46
C SER A 94 3.41 3.82 7.55
N SER A 95 4.16 4.48 6.68
CA SER A 95 3.62 5.50 5.78
C SER A 95 3.88 5.22 4.30
N GLN A 96 4.72 4.24 3.99
CA GLN A 96 4.99 3.90 2.60
C GLN A 96 3.83 3.14 1.97
N PHE A 97 3.51 3.51 0.76
CA PHE A 97 2.52 2.85 -0.08
C PHE A 97 3.07 2.69 -1.50
N PHE A 98 2.50 1.77 -2.23
CA PHE A 98 2.83 1.59 -3.64
C PHE A 98 1.58 1.54 -4.52
N LEU A 99 1.78 1.94 -5.76
CA LEU A 99 0.83 1.78 -6.85
C LEU A 99 1.27 0.58 -7.67
N PHE A 100 0.38 -0.37 -7.85
CA PHE A 100 0.64 -1.56 -8.62
C PHE A 100 0.46 -1.27 -10.11
N LEU A 101 1.53 -1.45 -10.89
CA LEU A 101 1.59 -1.07 -12.30
C LEU A 101 1.38 -2.26 -13.25
N TYR A 102 0.98 -3.38 -12.72
CA TYR A 102 0.78 -4.60 -13.50
C TYR A 102 -0.61 -4.65 -14.13
N GLU A 103 -0.70 -5.16 -15.34
CA GLU A 103 -1.99 -5.40 -15.98
C GLU A 103 -2.53 -6.78 -15.60
N ALA A 104 -3.81 -6.83 -15.23
CA ALA A 104 -4.49 -8.06 -14.81
C ALA A 104 -4.49 -9.16 -15.89
N GLU A 105 -4.39 -8.79 -17.16
CA GLU A 105 -4.34 -9.73 -18.28
C GLU A 105 -3.10 -10.63 -18.29
N LEU A 106 -2.01 -10.16 -17.70
CA LEU A 106 -0.75 -10.90 -17.65
C LEU A 106 -0.66 -11.86 -16.48
N THR A 107 -1.36 -11.58 -15.37
CA THR A 107 -1.37 -12.46 -14.20
C THR A 107 -2.74 -12.43 -13.53
N PRO A 108 -3.44 -13.57 -13.44
CA PRO A 108 -4.71 -13.65 -12.73
C PRO A 108 -4.57 -13.22 -11.26
N ALA A 109 -5.64 -12.68 -10.71
CA ALA A 109 -5.74 -12.40 -9.28
C ALA A 109 -5.41 -13.65 -8.46
N GLY A 110 -4.63 -13.48 -7.37
CA GLY A 110 -4.15 -14.57 -6.53
C GLY A 110 -2.92 -15.32 -7.05
N LEU A 111 -2.39 -14.94 -8.24
CA LEU A 111 -1.21 -15.55 -8.83
C LEU A 111 -0.04 -14.57 -9.01
N ASN A 112 -0.20 -13.31 -8.62
CA ASN A 112 0.89 -12.33 -8.64
C ASN A 112 1.69 -12.33 -7.33
N LEU A 113 2.82 -11.62 -7.33
CA LEU A 113 3.77 -11.62 -6.23
C LEU A 113 3.32 -10.85 -4.97
N VAL A 114 2.24 -10.08 -5.05
CA VAL A 114 1.76 -9.20 -3.98
C VAL A 114 0.46 -9.65 -3.34
N ASP A 115 -0.39 -10.41 -4.05
CA ASP A 115 -1.60 -10.99 -3.49
C ASP A 115 -1.25 -11.96 -2.34
N GLY A 116 -1.93 -11.79 -1.22
CA GLY A 116 -1.67 -12.59 -0.02
C GLY A 116 -0.41 -12.22 0.75
N ARG A 117 0.34 -11.21 0.31
CA ARG A 117 1.56 -10.70 0.98
C ARG A 117 1.47 -9.24 1.38
N ASN A 118 0.68 -8.46 0.65
CA ASN A 118 0.45 -7.04 0.90
C ASN A 118 -1.04 -6.76 1.01
N ALA A 119 -1.40 -5.73 1.77
CA ALA A 119 -2.77 -5.27 1.88
C ALA A 119 -3.07 -4.23 0.80
N ALA A 120 -4.10 -4.48 -0.02
CA ALA A 120 -4.67 -3.47 -0.90
C ALA A 120 -5.65 -2.59 -0.10
N PHE A 121 -5.62 -1.27 -0.29
CA PHE A 121 -6.48 -0.35 0.43
C PHE A 121 -7.20 0.69 -0.43
N GLY A 122 -6.94 0.71 -1.73
CA GLY A 122 -7.56 1.65 -2.65
C GLY A 122 -7.22 1.40 -4.10
N TYR A 123 -7.81 2.21 -4.97
CA TYR A 123 -7.63 2.10 -6.42
C TYR A 123 -7.55 3.48 -7.05
N VAL A 124 -6.69 3.63 -8.05
CA VAL A 124 -6.69 4.79 -8.94
C VAL A 124 -7.94 4.71 -9.83
N VAL A 125 -8.64 5.80 -10.00
CA VAL A 125 -9.86 5.89 -10.81
C VAL A 125 -9.73 6.86 -11.98
N ASP A 126 -8.69 7.68 -12.00
CA ASP A 126 -8.40 8.66 -13.06
C ASP A 126 -6.90 8.97 -13.10
N GLY A 127 -6.38 9.41 -14.26
CA GLY A 127 -4.96 9.76 -14.45
C GLY A 127 -4.04 8.55 -14.64
N PHE A 128 -4.53 7.47 -15.23
CA PHE A 128 -3.73 6.25 -15.46
C PHE A 128 -2.54 6.49 -16.39
N ASP A 129 -2.66 7.40 -17.35
CA ASP A 129 -1.58 7.83 -18.24
C ASP A 129 -0.38 8.42 -17.48
N VAL A 130 -0.62 9.09 -16.36
CA VAL A 130 0.43 9.67 -15.51
C VAL A 130 1.24 8.59 -14.81
N LEU A 131 0.64 7.45 -14.47
CA LEU A 131 1.33 6.39 -13.71
C LEU A 131 2.52 5.80 -14.47
N GLU A 132 2.43 5.73 -15.80
CA GLU A 132 3.48 5.18 -16.65
C GLU A 132 4.65 6.16 -16.86
N GLU A 133 4.40 7.46 -16.64
CA GLU A 133 5.40 8.52 -16.82
C GLU A 133 6.18 8.82 -15.53
N LEU A 134 5.66 8.43 -14.36
CA LEU A 134 6.28 8.72 -13.07
C LEU A 134 7.49 7.82 -12.81
N GLY A 135 8.55 8.41 -12.28
CA GLY A 135 9.79 7.74 -11.93
C GLY A 135 10.34 8.13 -10.58
N VAL A 136 11.49 7.56 -10.26
CA VAL A 136 12.25 7.90 -9.05
C VAL A 136 12.61 9.38 -9.07
N ASN A 137 12.39 10.06 -7.94
CA ASN A 137 12.57 11.50 -7.71
C ASN A 137 11.47 12.41 -8.26
N ASP A 138 10.47 11.89 -8.97
CA ASP A 138 9.24 12.66 -9.12
C ASP A 138 8.57 12.82 -7.76
N GLU A 139 7.93 13.95 -7.53
CA GLU A 139 7.43 14.31 -6.21
C GLU A 139 5.90 14.38 -6.17
N ILE A 140 5.35 13.92 -5.06
CA ILE A 140 3.95 14.16 -4.72
C ILE A 140 3.81 15.63 -4.33
N LYS A 141 3.24 16.46 -5.20
CA LYS A 141 3.02 17.87 -4.88
C LYS A 141 2.03 18.04 -3.73
N ARG A 142 0.98 17.25 -3.72
CA ARG A 142 -0.07 17.32 -2.72
C ARG A 142 -1.02 16.12 -2.77
N ILE A 143 -1.41 15.63 -1.59
CA ILE A 143 -2.54 14.69 -1.44
C ILE A 143 -3.66 15.37 -0.66
N LYS A 144 -4.84 15.49 -1.29
CA LYS A 144 -6.04 16.07 -0.68
C LYS A 144 -7.13 15.01 -0.55
N VAL A 145 -7.65 14.83 0.66
CA VAL A 145 -8.86 14.03 0.88
C VAL A 145 -10.07 14.88 0.45
N VAL A 146 -10.78 14.44 -0.56
CA VAL A 146 -11.91 15.17 -1.14
C VAL A 146 -13.25 14.77 -0.51
N GLU A 147 -13.37 13.55 -0.01
CA GLU A 147 -14.56 13.00 0.64
C GLU A 147 -14.20 12.04 1.77
N GLY A 148 -15.06 11.90 2.77
CA GLY A 148 -14.94 10.92 3.84
C GLY A 148 -14.05 11.31 5.03
N ALA A 149 -13.43 12.48 5.01
CA ALA A 149 -12.60 12.94 6.14
C ALA A 149 -13.38 13.08 7.45
N ASP A 150 -14.66 13.39 7.37
CA ASP A 150 -15.61 13.50 8.48
C ASP A 150 -16.00 12.15 9.10
N ARG A 151 -15.79 11.07 8.35
CA ARG A 151 -16.08 9.70 8.80
C ARG A 151 -14.90 9.03 9.51
N LEU A 152 -13.75 9.71 9.55
CA LEU A 152 -12.57 9.16 10.22
C LEU A 152 -12.80 9.12 11.74
N GLN A 153 -12.87 7.91 12.29
CA GLN A 153 -12.89 7.69 13.72
C GLN A 153 -11.46 7.60 14.24
N GLN A 154 -11.07 8.55 15.08
CA GLN A 154 -9.82 8.44 15.83
C GLN A 154 -10.11 7.62 17.09
N HIS A 155 -9.66 6.39 17.11
CA HIS A 155 -9.60 5.64 18.36
C HIS A 155 -8.46 6.23 19.21
N ALA A 156 -8.83 6.67 20.39
CA ALA A 156 -7.91 7.24 21.37
C ALA A 156 -6.97 6.18 21.92
#